data_0c6d2c9c89a815576632d22e5491e6f0
#
_entry.id   0c6d2c9c89a815576632d22e5491e6f0
#
_cell.length_a   1.000
_cell.length_b   1.000
_cell.length_c   1.000
_cell.angle_alpha   90.00
_cell.angle_beta   90.00
_cell.angle_gamma   90.00
#
_symmetry.space_group_name_H-M   'P 1'
#
loop_
_entity.id
_entity.type
_entity.pdbx_description
1 polymer ?
#
loop_
_entity_poly.entity_id
_entity_poly.type
_entity_poly.pdbx_seq_one_letter_code
_entity_poly.pdbx_strand_id
1 'polypeptide(L)'
;MSYNLLKGKRGIIFGALNDASIAWKVAERVVEEGAQIVLTNTAVACRMGTIDELAKKTSATIIPADATSVEDLNNLFVKAQEALGGKIDFVLHSCAMSVNMRKKRTYDDLDYGFLDKTLDISAISFHKMLQVAKKLDALNEEASVLALTYVASHRTFFGYNDMADAKSLLESIARSFGYIYGREKKVRINTISQSPTFTTAGSGIKGFDGLYDFSDRMSPLGNASADECADYCVVMFSDLTKKVTMQTLFHDGGFSNMGMSLRGMTQYNKSFIDENRDENGNIIYG
;
A
#
# COMPACT_ATOMS: atom_id res chain seq x y z
N MET A 1 -16.70 -2.79 -16.20
CA MET A 1 -16.78 -2.05 -17.49
C MET A 1 -15.43 -1.37 -17.67
N SER A 2 -14.74 -1.62 -18.78
CA SER A 2 -13.44 -0.97 -19.08
C SER A 2 -13.65 0.35 -19.80
N TYR A 3 -12.84 1.35 -19.42
CA TYR A 3 -12.78 2.66 -20.06
C TYR A 3 -11.51 2.82 -20.91
N ASN A 4 -10.65 1.80 -20.96
CA ASN A 4 -9.35 1.82 -21.63
C ASN A 4 -8.41 2.96 -21.16
N LEU A 5 -8.48 3.33 -19.87
CA LEU A 5 -7.70 4.43 -19.31
C LEU A 5 -6.19 4.21 -19.37
N LEU A 6 -5.76 2.94 -19.41
CA LEU A 6 -4.36 2.54 -19.42
C LEU A 6 -3.94 1.84 -20.72
N LYS A 7 -4.71 2.01 -21.80
CA LYS A 7 -4.43 1.38 -23.09
C LYS A 7 -3.02 1.69 -23.58
N GLY A 8 -2.23 0.62 -23.79
CA GLY A 8 -0.86 0.70 -24.27
C GLY A 8 0.17 1.12 -23.22
N LYS A 9 -0.23 1.38 -21.97
CA LYS A 9 0.69 1.66 -20.85
C LYS A 9 1.33 0.38 -20.34
N ARG A 10 2.57 0.51 -19.85
CA ARG A 10 3.42 -0.56 -19.34
C ARG A 10 3.67 -0.36 -17.85
N GLY A 11 3.45 -1.39 -17.04
CA GLY A 11 3.58 -1.26 -15.59
C GLY A 11 4.35 -2.37 -14.89
N ILE A 12 4.82 -2.07 -13.68
CA ILE A 12 5.39 -3.06 -12.75
C ILE A 12 4.53 -3.07 -11.47
N ILE A 13 4.07 -4.25 -11.06
CA ILE A 13 3.29 -4.43 -9.84
C ILE A 13 4.10 -5.25 -8.83
N PHE A 14 4.50 -4.61 -7.73
CA PHE A 14 5.17 -5.26 -6.61
C PHE A 14 4.16 -5.75 -5.58
N GLY A 15 4.39 -6.94 -5.02
CA GLY A 15 3.74 -7.42 -3.82
C GLY A 15 2.48 -8.25 -4.01
N ALA A 16 2.09 -8.61 -5.24
CA ALA A 16 1.03 -9.58 -5.47
C ALA A 16 1.46 -10.96 -4.92
N LEU A 17 0.62 -11.57 -4.09
CA LEU A 17 0.87 -12.87 -3.46
C LEU A 17 -0.25 -13.86 -3.77
N ASN A 18 -1.48 -13.48 -3.51
CA ASN A 18 -2.71 -14.23 -3.73
C ASN A 18 -3.88 -13.23 -3.97
N ASP A 19 -5.07 -13.74 -4.22
CA ASP A 19 -6.29 -12.99 -4.55
C ASP A 19 -6.79 -12.05 -3.45
N ALA A 20 -6.34 -12.23 -2.20
CA ALA A 20 -6.59 -11.31 -1.10
C ALA A 20 -5.66 -10.08 -1.11
N SER A 21 -4.60 -10.08 -1.94
CA SER A 21 -3.66 -8.94 -2.00
C SER A 21 -4.26 -7.76 -2.75
N ILE A 22 -4.09 -6.54 -2.24
CA ILE A 22 -4.45 -5.32 -2.99
C ILE A 22 -3.70 -5.28 -4.34
N ALA A 23 -2.40 -5.61 -4.35
CA ALA A 23 -1.61 -5.65 -5.57
C ALA A 23 -2.14 -6.63 -6.62
N TRP A 24 -2.78 -7.73 -6.19
CA TRP A 24 -3.47 -8.66 -7.10
C TRP A 24 -4.64 -7.98 -7.80
N LYS A 25 -5.52 -7.33 -7.03
CA LYS A 25 -6.68 -6.61 -7.58
C LYS A 25 -6.26 -5.46 -8.50
N VAL A 26 -5.18 -4.75 -8.13
CA VAL A 26 -4.62 -3.71 -9.01
C VAL A 26 -4.11 -4.31 -10.32
N ALA A 27 -3.40 -5.45 -10.28
CA ALA A 27 -2.89 -6.11 -11.48
C ALA A 27 -4.03 -6.52 -12.44
N GLU A 28 -5.09 -7.14 -11.91
CA GLU A 28 -6.26 -7.49 -12.69
C GLU A 28 -6.89 -6.24 -13.33
N ARG A 29 -7.12 -5.21 -12.52
CA ARG A 29 -7.85 -4.02 -12.94
C ARG A 29 -7.10 -3.17 -13.96
N VAL A 30 -5.76 -3.02 -13.83
CA VAL A 30 -4.97 -2.26 -14.82
C VAL A 30 -4.92 -2.97 -16.17
N VAL A 31 -4.90 -4.31 -16.18
CA VAL A 31 -4.96 -5.09 -17.42
C VAL A 31 -6.34 -4.99 -18.09
N GLU A 32 -7.42 -5.02 -17.32
CA GLU A 32 -8.77 -4.74 -17.83
C GLU A 32 -8.86 -3.36 -18.49
N GLU A 33 -8.08 -2.38 -18.01
CA GLU A 33 -7.99 -1.03 -18.59
C GLU A 33 -6.99 -0.90 -19.74
N GLY A 34 -6.44 -2.03 -20.22
CA GLY A 34 -5.62 -2.12 -21.42
C GLY A 34 -4.12 -1.97 -21.21
N ALA A 35 -3.63 -2.07 -19.97
CA ALA A 35 -2.20 -2.05 -19.66
C ALA A 35 -1.56 -3.43 -19.90
N GLN A 36 -0.23 -3.41 -20.14
CA GLN A 36 0.65 -4.57 -20.05
C GLN A 36 1.50 -4.45 -18.79
N ILE A 37 1.69 -5.56 -18.07
CA ILE A 37 2.38 -5.52 -16.78
C ILE A 37 3.42 -6.64 -16.61
N VAL A 38 4.36 -6.36 -15.74
CA VAL A 38 5.23 -7.33 -15.07
C VAL A 38 4.80 -7.45 -13.61
N LEU A 39 4.73 -8.68 -13.12
CA LEU A 39 4.48 -8.98 -11.71
C LEU A 39 5.80 -9.29 -11.02
N THR A 40 6.00 -8.79 -9.81
CA THR A 40 7.20 -9.05 -9.03
C THR A 40 6.91 -9.23 -7.55
N ASN A 41 7.64 -10.14 -6.94
CA ASN A 41 7.74 -10.38 -5.51
C ASN A 41 9.05 -11.12 -5.24
N THR A 42 9.41 -11.35 -3.97
CA THR A 42 10.57 -12.19 -3.65
C THR A 42 10.41 -13.59 -4.25
N ALA A 43 11.52 -14.22 -4.60
CA ALA A 43 11.49 -15.58 -5.16
C ALA A 43 10.77 -16.60 -4.25
N VAL A 44 10.83 -16.40 -2.92
CA VAL A 44 10.11 -17.21 -1.95
C VAL A 44 8.60 -16.97 -2.05
N ALA A 45 8.18 -15.71 -2.08
CA ALA A 45 6.77 -15.35 -2.19
C ALA A 45 6.15 -15.84 -3.51
N CYS A 46 6.89 -15.76 -4.62
CA CYS A 46 6.46 -16.28 -5.91
C CYS A 46 6.21 -17.81 -5.88
N ARG A 47 7.04 -18.57 -5.13
CA ARG A 47 6.86 -20.04 -5.00
C ARG A 47 5.75 -20.43 -4.02
N MET A 48 5.49 -19.63 -3.01
CA MET A 48 4.52 -19.93 -1.94
C MET A 48 3.11 -19.39 -2.21
N GLY A 49 3.00 -18.39 -3.07
CA GLY A 49 1.74 -17.77 -3.45
C GLY A 49 1.13 -18.38 -4.71
N THR A 50 0.02 -17.81 -5.14
CA THR A 50 -0.69 -18.20 -6.37
C THR A 50 -0.44 -17.20 -7.51
N ILE A 51 0.68 -16.49 -7.48
CA ILE A 51 1.02 -15.44 -8.47
C ILE A 51 1.04 -15.95 -9.91
N ASP A 52 1.30 -17.26 -10.12
CA ASP A 52 1.23 -17.91 -11.44
C ASP A 52 -0.19 -17.89 -12.02
N GLU A 53 -1.22 -18.00 -11.17
CA GLU A 53 -2.62 -17.91 -11.60
C GLU A 53 -2.93 -16.48 -12.08
N LEU A 54 -2.46 -15.48 -11.34
CA LEU A 54 -2.59 -14.08 -11.74
C LEU A 54 -1.86 -13.81 -13.06
N ALA A 55 -0.64 -14.32 -13.21
CA ALA A 55 0.15 -14.16 -14.43
C ALA A 55 -0.57 -14.76 -15.66
N LYS A 56 -1.17 -15.95 -15.50
CA LYS A 56 -1.99 -16.56 -16.56
C LYS A 56 -3.23 -15.71 -16.89
N LYS A 57 -3.94 -15.23 -15.87
CA LYS A 57 -5.15 -14.42 -16.04
C LYS A 57 -4.86 -13.08 -16.72
N THR A 58 -3.72 -12.47 -16.41
CA THR A 58 -3.34 -11.13 -16.91
C THR A 58 -2.38 -11.18 -18.11
N SER A 59 -1.95 -12.37 -18.52
CA SER A 59 -0.87 -12.56 -19.53
C SER A 59 0.43 -11.84 -19.14
N ALA A 60 0.67 -11.67 -17.84
CA ALA A 60 1.83 -10.95 -17.32
C ALA A 60 3.05 -11.85 -17.16
N THR A 61 4.24 -11.29 -17.34
CA THR A 61 5.50 -11.95 -17.01
C THR A 61 5.80 -11.80 -15.53
N ILE A 62 6.20 -12.88 -14.85
CA ILE A 62 6.70 -12.83 -13.47
C ILE A 62 8.23 -12.68 -13.53
N ILE A 63 8.74 -11.64 -12.89
CA ILE A 63 10.18 -11.43 -12.68
C ILE A 63 10.43 -11.34 -11.18
N PRO A 64 10.91 -12.41 -10.53
CA PRO A 64 11.20 -12.38 -9.10
C PRO A 64 12.29 -11.35 -8.77
N ALA A 65 12.05 -10.55 -7.72
CA ALA A 65 13.03 -9.61 -7.20
C ALA A 65 12.77 -9.32 -5.71
N ASP A 66 13.83 -9.26 -4.93
CA ASP A 66 13.79 -8.70 -3.59
C ASP A 66 13.90 -7.17 -3.67
N ALA A 67 12.85 -6.46 -3.28
CA ALA A 67 12.83 -4.99 -3.32
C ALA A 67 13.86 -4.33 -2.39
N THR A 68 14.48 -5.10 -1.48
CA THR A 68 15.58 -4.63 -0.63
C THR A 68 16.96 -4.78 -1.27
N SER A 69 17.06 -5.52 -2.39
CA SER A 69 18.28 -5.75 -3.14
C SER A 69 18.39 -4.80 -4.36
N VAL A 70 19.40 -3.96 -4.36
CA VAL A 70 19.68 -3.07 -5.51
C VAL A 70 19.99 -3.87 -6.77
N GLU A 71 20.67 -5.01 -6.64
CA GLU A 71 21.00 -5.89 -7.76
C GLU A 71 19.73 -6.50 -8.38
N ASP A 72 18.83 -7.04 -7.54
CA ASP A 72 17.55 -7.59 -8.01
C ASP A 72 16.70 -6.52 -8.69
N LEU A 73 16.67 -5.31 -8.14
CA LEU A 73 15.95 -4.19 -8.73
C LEU A 73 16.52 -3.77 -10.08
N ASN A 74 17.86 -3.74 -10.26
CA ASN A 74 18.48 -3.49 -11.55
C ASN A 74 18.05 -4.56 -12.56
N ASN A 75 18.16 -5.83 -12.20
CA ASN A 75 17.75 -6.96 -13.05
C ASN A 75 16.27 -6.90 -13.39
N LEU A 76 15.41 -6.56 -12.41
CA LEU A 76 13.97 -6.40 -12.62
C LEU A 76 13.67 -5.34 -13.68
N PHE A 77 14.21 -4.12 -13.53
CA PHE A 77 13.89 -3.04 -14.48
C PHE A 77 14.41 -3.32 -15.88
N VAL A 78 15.62 -3.88 -16.04
CA VAL A 78 16.15 -4.27 -17.35
C VAL A 78 15.24 -5.30 -18.02
N LYS A 79 14.95 -6.41 -17.32
CA LYS A 79 14.10 -7.48 -17.86
C LYS A 79 12.65 -7.03 -18.08
N ALA A 80 12.11 -6.14 -17.25
CA ALA A 80 10.77 -5.60 -17.43
C ALA A 80 10.67 -4.74 -18.69
N GLN A 81 11.67 -3.90 -18.96
CA GLN A 81 11.73 -3.12 -20.20
C GLN A 81 11.83 -4.01 -21.45
N GLU A 82 12.60 -5.09 -21.37
CA GLU A 82 12.69 -6.09 -22.44
C GLU A 82 11.34 -6.80 -22.67
N ALA A 83 10.74 -7.33 -21.60
CA ALA A 83 9.49 -8.07 -21.68
C ALA A 83 8.30 -7.22 -22.15
N LEU A 84 8.28 -5.93 -21.78
CA LEU A 84 7.21 -4.99 -22.14
C LEU A 84 7.53 -4.19 -23.43
N GLY A 85 8.74 -4.34 -23.99
CA GLY A 85 9.15 -3.65 -25.22
C GLY A 85 9.35 -2.14 -25.06
N GLY A 86 9.76 -1.66 -23.87
CA GLY A 86 10.06 -0.25 -23.65
C GLY A 86 10.03 0.19 -22.19
N LYS A 87 10.15 1.50 -21.98
CA LYS A 87 10.13 2.12 -20.65
C LYS A 87 8.78 1.97 -19.97
N ILE A 88 8.78 2.14 -18.66
CA ILE A 88 7.67 1.89 -17.74
C ILE A 88 6.85 3.16 -17.56
N ASP A 89 5.54 3.05 -17.68
CA ASP A 89 4.57 4.15 -17.52
C ASP A 89 4.01 4.24 -16.09
N PHE A 90 3.98 3.11 -15.37
CA PHE A 90 3.53 3.13 -13.98
C PHE A 90 4.15 2.02 -13.13
N VAL A 91 4.25 2.28 -11.82
CA VAL A 91 4.71 1.30 -10.84
C VAL A 91 3.81 1.34 -9.60
N LEU A 92 3.39 0.17 -9.13
CA LEU A 92 2.82 0.01 -7.79
C LEU A 92 3.86 -0.61 -6.86
N HIS A 93 4.18 0.06 -5.76
CA HIS A 93 4.94 -0.49 -4.65
C HIS A 93 4.00 -0.89 -3.51
N SER A 94 3.77 -2.19 -3.35
CA SER A 94 2.89 -2.77 -2.32
C SER A 94 3.67 -3.76 -1.44
N CYS A 95 4.80 -3.30 -0.88
CA CYS A 95 5.65 -4.08 0.00
C CYS A 95 5.53 -3.58 1.43
N ALA A 96 5.22 -4.46 2.37
CA ALA A 96 5.20 -4.12 3.79
C ALA A 96 5.34 -5.37 4.65
N MET A 97 6.19 -5.30 5.68
CA MET A 97 6.33 -6.33 6.69
C MET A 97 6.88 -5.74 7.99
N SER A 98 6.28 -6.09 9.13
CA SER A 98 6.89 -5.88 10.45
C SER A 98 7.02 -7.19 11.20
N VAL A 99 8.24 -7.50 11.62
CA VAL A 99 8.52 -8.65 12.49
C VAL A 99 8.13 -8.34 13.93
N ASN A 100 8.33 -7.11 14.41
CA ASN A 100 7.93 -6.67 15.74
C ASN A 100 6.43 -6.88 15.96
N MET A 101 5.57 -6.45 15.03
CA MET A 101 4.13 -6.68 15.09
C MET A 101 3.78 -8.18 15.12
N ARG A 102 4.39 -8.98 14.25
CA ARG A 102 4.17 -10.45 14.20
C ARG A 102 4.61 -11.14 15.50
N LYS A 103 5.63 -10.61 16.17
CA LYS A 103 6.12 -11.07 17.48
C LYS A 103 5.37 -10.46 18.65
N LYS A 104 4.34 -9.63 18.39
CA LYS A 104 3.49 -8.97 19.42
C LYS A 104 4.27 -8.10 20.39
N ARG A 105 5.39 -7.51 19.96
CA ARG A 105 6.15 -6.55 20.76
C ARG A 105 5.37 -5.25 20.88
N THR A 106 5.56 -4.54 21.97
CA THR A 106 5.04 -3.18 22.15
C THR A 106 5.99 -2.15 21.55
N TYR A 107 5.52 -0.93 21.33
CA TYR A 107 6.35 0.12 20.72
C TYR A 107 7.54 0.53 21.60
N ASP A 108 7.39 0.46 22.90
CA ASP A 108 8.40 0.75 23.90
C ASP A 108 9.37 -0.43 24.19
N ASP A 109 9.14 -1.61 23.56
CA ASP A 109 9.99 -2.80 23.63
C ASP A 109 10.29 -3.37 22.23
N LEU A 110 10.58 -2.51 21.26
CA LEU A 110 10.96 -2.95 19.93
C LEU A 110 12.34 -3.63 19.91
N ASP A 111 12.45 -4.68 19.12
CA ASP A 111 13.75 -5.20 18.70
C ASP A 111 14.26 -4.35 17.53
N TYR A 112 15.41 -3.71 17.70
CA TYR A 112 15.97 -2.80 16.69
C TYR A 112 16.40 -3.52 15.41
N GLY A 113 16.86 -4.78 15.49
CA GLY A 113 17.18 -5.55 14.30
C GLY A 113 15.92 -5.91 13.48
N PHE A 114 14.76 -6.02 14.14
CA PHE A 114 13.48 -6.16 13.47
C PHE A 114 12.96 -4.81 12.95
N LEU A 115 13.20 -3.72 13.68
CA LEU A 115 12.90 -2.36 13.21
C LEU A 115 13.63 -2.05 11.91
N ASP A 116 14.95 -2.31 11.86
CA ASP A 116 15.75 -2.12 10.65
C ASP A 116 15.16 -2.88 9.45
N LYS A 117 14.74 -4.13 9.66
CA LYS A 117 14.08 -4.93 8.63
C LYS A 117 12.73 -4.35 8.22
N THR A 118 11.94 -3.86 9.17
CA THR A 118 10.64 -3.22 8.90
C THR A 118 10.83 -1.98 8.03
N LEU A 119 11.78 -1.13 8.37
CA LEU A 119 12.10 0.08 7.62
C LEU A 119 12.66 -0.24 6.22
N ASP A 120 13.57 -1.22 6.13
CA ASP A 120 14.17 -1.60 4.84
C ASP A 120 13.13 -2.17 3.87
N ILE A 121 12.31 -3.13 4.31
CA ILE A 121 11.30 -3.76 3.46
C ILE A 121 10.15 -2.80 3.13
N SER A 122 9.68 -2.00 4.11
CA SER A 122 8.41 -1.28 3.98
C SER A 122 8.57 0.16 3.50
N ALA A 123 9.78 0.73 3.52
CA ALA A 123 10.04 2.11 3.13
C ALA A 123 11.33 2.27 2.30
N ILE A 124 12.48 1.79 2.78
CA ILE A 124 13.77 1.99 2.09
C ILE A 124 13.80 1.25 0.75
N SER A 125 13.10 0.11 0.64
CA SER A 125 12.90 -0.60 -0.64
C SER A 125 12.29 0.31 -1.72
N PHE A 126 11.36 1.19 -1.34
CA PHE A 126 10.78 2.18 -2.26
C PHE A 126 11.81 3.21 -2.70
N HIS A 127 12.68 3.66 -1.80
CA HIS A 127 13.79 4.55 -2.14
C HIS A 127 14.76 3.86 -3.12
N LYS A 128 15.18 2.62 -2.81
CA LYS A 128 16.07 1.82 -3.66
C LYS A 128 15.47 1.65 -5.06
N MET A 129 14.20 1.27 -5.15
CA MET A 129 13.47 1.10 -6.40
C MET A 129 13.47 2.39 -7.23
N LEU A 130 13.12 3.54 -6.65
CA LEU A 130 13.11 4.82 -7.34
C LEU A 130 14.51 5.26 -7.78
N GLN A 131 15.54 5.02 -6.94
CA GLN A 131 16.91 5.33 -7.30
C GLN A 131 17.42 4.48 -8.48
N VAL A 132 17.12 3.18 -8.48
CA VAL A 132 17.47 2.26 -9.57
C VAL A 132 16.76 2.66 -10.85
N ALA A 133 15.44 2.88 -10.80
CA ALA A 133 14.67 3.32 -11.95
C ALA A 133 15.21 4.63 -12.56
N LYS A 134 15.70 5.56 -11.70
CA LYS A 134 16.32 6.80 -12.15
C LYS A 134 17.66 6.56 -12.86
N LYS A 135 18.53 5.75 -12.25
CA LYS A 135 19.86 5.45 -12.82
C LYS A 135 19.77 4.74 -14.18
N LEU A 136 18.77 3.89 -14.35
CA LEU A 136 18.52 3.16 -15.60
C LEU A 136 17.68 3.96 -16.61
N ASP A 137 17.24 5.16 -16.26
CA ASP A 137 16.28 5.93 -17.07
C ASP A 137 15.03 5.11 -17.46
N ALA A 138 14.57 4.25 -16.55
CA ALA A 138 13.58 3.22 -16.82
C ALA A 138 12.13 3.73 -16.93
N LEU A 139 11.82 4.91 -16.38
CA LEU A 139 10.48 5.49 -16.43
C LEU A 139 10.28 6.41 -17.64
N ASN A 140 9.12 6.32 -18.26
CA ASN A 140 8.68 7.26 -19.27
C ASN A 140 8.47 8.68 -18.69
N GLU A 141 8.48 9.68 -19.56
CA GLU A 141 7.97 11.01 -19.22
C GLU A 141 6.49 10.89 -18.81
N GLU A 142 6.05 11.67 -17.81
CA GLU A 142 4.70 11.65 -17.25
C GLU A 142 4.26 10.31 -16.59
N ALA A 143 5.19 9.38 -16.36
CA ALA A 143 4.89 8.14 -15.64
C ALA A 143 4.29 8.39 -14.24
N SER A 144 3.61 7.40 -13.68
CA SER A 144 2.97 7.49 -12.37
C SER A 144 3.44 6.37 -11.44
N VAL A 145 3.93 6.71 -10.26
CA VAL A 145 4.38 5.76 -9.24
C VAL A 145 3.52 5.90 -7.99
N LEU A 146 3.02 4.77 -7.51
CA LEU A 146 2.21 4.70 -6.29
C LEU A 146 2.84 3.76 -5.28
N ALA A 147 2.77 4.13 -4.00
CA ALA A 147 3.05 3.24 -2.89
C ALA A 147 1.87 3.19 -1.92
N LEU A 148 1.61 2.02 -1.34
CA LEU A 148 0.54 1.87 -0.37
C LEU A 148 1.01 2.26 1.03
N THR A 149 0.31 3.22 1.64
CA THR A 149 0.53 3.69 3.00
C THR A 149 -0.70 3.46 3.87
N TYR A 150 -0.68 3.98 5.08
CA TYR A 150 -1.81 3.92 6.02
C TYR A 150 -1.84 5.19 6.88
N VAL A 151 -3.02 5.59 7.31
CA VAL A 151 -3.24 6.78 8.13
C VAL A 151 -2.43 6.80 9.43
N ALA A 152 -1.92 5.66 9.88
CA ALA A 152 -1.01 5.55 11.02
C ALA A 152 0.32 6.29 10.82
N SER A 153 0.68 6.72 9.61
CA SER A 153 1.78 7.66 9.34
C SER A 153 1.54 9.06 9.92
N HIS A 154 0.28 9.44 10.15
CA HIS A 154 -0.16 10.75 10.64
C HIS A 154 -0.93 10.70 11.96
N ARG A 155 -1.41 9.53 12.39
CA ARG A 155 -2.21 9.32 13.59
C ARG A 155 -1.66 8.17 14.39
N THR A 156 -1.77 8.24 15.70
CA THR A 156 -1.39 7.13 16.58
C THR A 156 -2.44 6.02 16.50
N PHE A 157 -1.97 4.81 16.19
CA PHE A 157 -2.76 3.59 16.21
C PHE A 157 -2.14 2.61 17.18
N PHE A 158 -2.88 2.26 18.22
CA PHE A 158 -2.43 1.28 19.20
C PHE A 158 -2.10 -0.06 18.51
N GLY A 159 -0.89 -0.56 18.76
CA GLY A 159 -0.42 -1.83 18.21
C GLY A 159 0.07 -1.79 16.75
N TYR A 160 0.04 -0.65 16.06
CA TYR A 160 0.59 -0.55 14.70
C TYR A 160 2.12 -0.38 14.69
N ASN A 161 2.73 -0.12 15.83
CA ASN A 161 4.16 -0.15 16.16
C ASN A 161 5.07 0.54 15.12
N ASP A 162 6.21 -0.10 14.85
CA ASP A 162 7.24 0.32 13.88
C ASP A 162 6.76 0.40 12.43
N MET A 163 5.61 -0.16 12.11
CA MET A 163 5.01 0.02 10.79
C MET A 163 4.52 1.47 10.58
N ALA A 164 4.10 2.18 11.64
CA ALA A 164 3.76 3.60 11.56
C ALA A 164 4.98 4.43 11.15
N ASP A 165 6.15 4.16 11.74
CA ASP A 165 7.41 4.81 11.39
C ASP A 165 7.79 4.54 9.93
N ALA A 166 7.67 3.28 9.50
CA ALA A 166 7.93 2.89 8.12
C ALA A 166 7.00 3.61 7.13
N LYS A 167 5.70 3.75 7.45
CA LYS A 167 4.76 4.47 6.58
C LYS A 167 5.04 5.98 6.54
N SER A 168 5.45 6.59 7.64
CA SER A 168 5.89 7.99 7.68
C SER A 168 7.14 8.21 6.82
N LEU A 169 8.12 7.33 6.91
CA LEU A 169 9.33 7.34 6.08
C LEU A 169 9.00 7.15 4.59
N LEU A 170 8.11 6.20 4.26
CA LEU A 170 7.66 5.94 2.89
C LEU A 170 7.08 7.21 2.24
N GLU A 171 6.23 7.94 2.95
CA GLU A 171 5.61 9.17 2.48
C GLU A 171 6.63 10.30 2.32
N SER A 172 7.63 10.39 3.21
CA SER A 172 8.73 11.33 3.09
C SER A 172 9.58 11.04 1.84
N ILE A 173 9.87 9.78 1.56
CA ILE A 173 10.56 9.33 0.34
C ILE A 173 9.76 9.71 -0.92
N ALA A 174 8.44 9.46 -0.90
CA ALA A 174 7.55 9.82 -2.01
C ALA A 174 7.61 11.33 -2.33
N ARG A 175 7.59 12.20 -1.31
CA ARG A 175 7.71 13.65 -1.51
C ARG A 175 9.05 14.04 -2.10
N SER A 176 10.15 13.50 -1.58
CA SER A 176 11.51 13.83 -2.04
C SER A 176 11.74 13.43 -3.50
N PHE A 177 11.40 12.20 -3.86
CA PHE A 177 11.52 11.73 -5.24
C PHE A 177 10.47 12.36 -6.17
N GLY A 178 9.28 12.67 -5.67
CA GLY A 178 8.25 13.38 -6.44
C GLY A 178 8.73 14.75 -6.93
N TYR A 179 9.50 15.48 -6.11
CA TYR A 179 10.14 16.71 -6.55
C TYR A 179 11.20 16.46 -7.64
N ILE A 180 12.12 15.51 -7.41
CA ILE A 180 13.22 15.21 -8.34
C ILE A 180 12.67 14.76 -9.71
N TYR A 181 11.82 13.74 -9.70
CA TYR A 181 11.25 13.18 -10.92
C TYR A 181 10.26 14.12 -11.63
N GLY A 182 9.48 14.87 -10.84
CA GLY A 182 8.53 15.83 -11.37
C GLY A 182 9.23 16.95 -12.16
N ARG A 183 10.38 17.42 -11.67
CA ARG A 183 11.19 18.45 -12.33
C ARG A 183 11.83 17.93 -13.62
N GLU A 184 12.31 16.71 -13.62
CA GLU A 184 13.10 16.16 -14.73
C GLU A 184 12.23 15.58 -15.85
N LYS A 185 11.17 14.83 -15.46
CA LYS A 185 10.37 14.03 -16.41
C LYS A 185 8.85 14.16 -16.22
N LYS A 186 8.38 15.08 -15.39
CA LYS A 186 6.97 15.21 -15.02
C LYS A 186 6.36 13.91 -14.42
N VAL A 187 7.20 12.99 -13.94
CA VAL A 187 6.75 11.78 -13.26
C VAL A 187 6.07 12.15 -11.96
N ARG A 188 4.92 11.55 -11.71
CA ARG A 188 4.11 11.74 -10.51
C ARG A 188 4.40 10.64 -9.52
N ILE A 189 4.66 10.99 -8.26
CA ILE A 189 4.88 10.01 -7.18
C ILE A 189 3.96 10.37 -6.03
N ASN A 190 3.06 9.44 -5.69
CA ASN A 190 2.08 9.61 -4.63
C ASN A 190 2.02 8.36 -3.74
N THR A 191 1.42 8.51 -2.56
CA THR A 191 1.04 7.38 -1.71
C THR A 191 -0.47 7.32 -1.57
N ILE A 192 -1.03 6.10 -1.50
CA ILE A 192 -2.44 5.87 -1.21
C ILE A 192 -2.55 5.31 0.20
N SER A 193 -3.21 6.06 1.07
CA SER A 193 -3.58 5.65 2.43
C SER A 193 -4.91 4.91 2.36
N GLN A 194 -4.82 3.58 2.32
CA GLN A 194 -5.96 2.68 2.16
C GLN A 194 -6.58 2.33 3.51
N SER A 195 -7.89 2.06 3.53
CA SER A 195 -8.59 1.44 4.68
C SER A 195 -7.92 0.15 5.12
N PRO A 196 -8.10 -0.28 6.37
CA PRO A 196 -7.81 -1.66 6.74
C PRO A 196 -8.51 -2.61 5.77
N THR A 197 -7.73 -3.52 5.18
CA THR A 197 -8.22 -4.46 4.16
C THR A 197 -7.79 -5.86 4.55
N PHE A 198 -8.71 -6.84 4.47
CA PHE A 198 -8.40 -8.24 4.75
C PHE A 198 -7.45 -8.80 3.70
N THR A 199 -6.16 -8.75 4.02
CA THR A 199 -5.07 -9.30 3.21
C THR A 199 -4.28 -10.31 4.03
N THR A 200 -3.50 -11.17 3.38
CA THR A 200 -2.58 -12.10 4.07
C THR A 200 -1.62 -11.35 5.01
N ALA A 201 -1.19 -10.15 4.64
CA ALA A 201 -0.35 -9.31 5.51
C ALA A 201 -1.14 -8.75 6.70
N GLY A 202 -2.38 -8.27 6.47
CA GLY A 202 -3.26 -7.69 7.49
C GLY A 202 -3.75 -8.73 8.50
N SER A 203 -4.12 -9.93 8.05
CA SER A 203 -4.61 -11.01 8.93
C SER A 203 -3.58 -11.50 9.94
N GLY A 204 -2.28 -11.23 9.71
CA GLY A 204 -1.21 -11.51 10.67
C GLY A 204 -1.13 -10.53 11.85
N ILE A 205 -1.93 -9.46 11.87
CA ILE A 205 -1.94 -8.43 12.91
C ILE A 205 -2.93 -8.84 14.01
N LYS A 206 -2.45 -8.95 15.26
CA LYS A 206 -3.34 -9.24 16.39
C LYS A 206 -4.36 -8.12 16.58
N GLY A 207 -5.65 -8.46 16.64
CA GLY A 207 -6.73 -7.50 16.83
C GLY A 207 -7.14 -6.77 15.53
N PHE A 208 -6.73 -7.29 14.38
CA PHE A 208 -7.10 -6.72 13.08
C PHE A 208 -8.61 -6.63 12.88
N ASP A 209 -9.38 -7.65 13.32
CA ASP A 209 -10.84 -7.63 13.23
C ASP A 209 -11.46 -6.44 13.97
N GLY A 210 -10.95 -6.16 15.18
CA GLY A 210 -11.39 -5.00 15.97
C GLY A 210 -11.02 -3.66 15.31
N LEU A 211 -9.81 -3.57 14.74
CA LEU A 211 -9.37 -2.41 13.98
C LEU A 211 -10.25 -2.19 12.74
N TYR A 212 -10.55 -3.27 12.02
CA TYR A 212 -11.40 -3.23 10.83
C TYR A 212 -12.81 -2.77 11.17
N ASP A 213 -13.47 -3.37 12.18
CA ASP A 213 -14.82 -3.01 12.62
C ASP A 213 -14.87 -1.56 13.15
N PHE A 214 -13.87 -1.14 13.94
CA PHE A 214 -13.78 0.23 14.43
C PHE A 214 -13.65 1.23 13.27
N SER A 215 -12.74 0.97 12.33
CA SER A 215 -12.55 1.82 11.16
C SER A 215 -13.83 1.91 10.32
N ASP A 216 -14.51 0.79 10.08
CA ASP A 216 -15.77 0.75 9.33
C ASP A 216 -16.86 1.59 9.98
N ARG A 217 -17.00 1.50 11.32
CA ARG A 217 -17.99 2.29 12.07
C ARG A 217 -17.66 3.77 12.13
N MET A 218 -16.38 4.11 12.10
CA MET A 218 -15.94 5.51 12.08
C MET A 218 -16.09 6.14 10.70
N SER A 219 -15.90 5.37 9.64
CA SER A 219 -15.92 5.86 8.26
C SER A 219 -17.34 6.13 7.75
N PRO A 220 -17.63 7.32 7.23
CA PRO A 220 -18.96 7.62 6.63
C PRO A 220 -19.34 6.68 5.49
N LEU A 221 -18.39 6.26 4.66
CA LEU A 221 -18.60 5.34 3.53
C LEU A 221 -18.26 3.88 3.85
N GLY A 222 -17.85 3.58 5.10
CA GLY A 222 -17.29 2.29 5.47
C GLY A 222 -15.83 2.11 5.00
N ASN A 223 -15.27 0.91 5.23
CA ASN A 223 -13.93 0.57 4.74
C ASN A 223 -13.95 0.32 3.23
N ALA A 224 -12.97 0.85 2.54
CA ALA A 224 -12.77 0.56 1.13
C ALA A 224 -12.17 -0.84 0.93
N SER A 225 -12.69 -1.57 -0.05
CA SER A 225 -12.21 -2.88 -0.46
C SER A 225 -10.91 -2.81 -1.28
N ALA A 226 -10.29 -3.97 -1.53
CA ALA A 226 -9.13 -4.06 -2.42
C ALA A 226 -9.49 -3.74 -3.88
N ASP A 227 -10.69 -4.08 -4.33
CA ASP A 227 -11.16 -3.78 -5.68
C ASP A 227 -11.39 -2.26 -5.87
N GLU A 228 -12.00 -1.58 -4.90
CA GLU A 228 -12.14 -0.12 -4.92
C GLU A 228 -10.79 0.60 -4.87
N CYS A 229 -9.82 0.06 -4.11
CA CYS A 229 -8.44 0.56 -4.15
C CYS A 229 -7.80 0.39 -5.53
N ALA A 230 -8.08 -0.71 -6.21
CA ALA A 230 -7.59 -0.97 -7.56
C ALA A 230 -8.18 0.04 -8.58
N ASP A 231 -9.46 0.34 -8.49
CA ASP A 231 -10.08 1.39 -9.31
C ASP A 231 -9.42 2.75 -9.08
N TYR A 232 -9.16 3.10 -7.81
CA TYR A 232 -8.47 4.35 -7.49
C TYR A 232 -7.02 4.37 -8.02
N CYS A 233 -6.29 3.25 -7.93
CA CYS A 233 -4.97 3.12 -8.54
C CYS A 233 -5.00 3.36 -10.06
N VAL A 234 -5.99 2.80 -10.77
CA VAL A 234 -6.17 3.02 -12.23
C VAL A 234 -6.31 4.50 -12.54
N VAL A 235 -7.18 5.23 -11.83
CA VAL A 235 -7.34 6.67 -12.00
C VAL A 235 -6.03 7.41 -11.80
N MET A 236 -5.28 7.04 -10.76
CA MET A 236 -3.99 7.66 -10.44
C MET A 236 -2.87 7.30 -11.43
N PHE A 237 -2.91 6.15 -12.08
CA PHE A 237 -1.98 5.77 -13.15
C PHE A 237 -2.35 6.42 -14.50
N SER A 238 -3.61 6.79 -14.67
CA SER A 238 -4.10 7.41 -15.91
C SER A 238 -3.63 8.85 -16.09
N ASP A 239 -3.84 9.39 -17.28
CA ASP A 239 -3.51 10.78 -17.60
C ASP A 239 -4.50 11.81 -17.03
N LEU A 240 -5.55 11.35 -16.34
CA LEU A 240 -6.55 12.21 -15.72
C LEU A 240 -6.01 13.01 -14.53
N THR A 241 -4.90 12.55 -13.93
CA THR A 241 -4.33 13.12 -12.69
C THR A 241 -2.95 13.77 -12.89
N LYS A 242 -2.69 14.37 -14.06
CA LYS A 242 -1.37 14.92 -14.47
C LYS A 242 -0.74 15.93 -13.51
N LYS A 243 -1.51 16.56 -12.64
CA LYS A 243 -1.01 17.57 -11.68
C LYS A 243 -1.07 17.10 -10.22
N VAL A 244 -1.33 15.80 -9.98
CA VAL A 244 -1.36 15.21 -8.64
C VAL A 244 -0.05 14.49 -8.39
N THR A 245 0.82 15.06 -7.56
CA THR A 245 2.11 14.48 -7.16
C THR A 245 2.48 14.90 -5.74
N MET A 246 3.32 14.13 -5.07
CA MET A 246 3.82 14.35 -3.72
C MET A 246 2.72 14.35 -2.65
N GLN A 247 1.58 13.71 -2.94
CA GLN A 247 0.43 13.65 -2.05
C GLN A 247 0.33 12.30 -1.34
N THR A 248 -0.15 12.33 -0.10
CA THR A 248 -0.77 11.19 0.55
C THR A 248 -2.26 11.28 0.30
N LEU A 249 -2.78 10.34 -0.48
CA LEU A 249 -4.16 10.33 -0.95
C LEU A 249 -4.96 9.35 -0.09
N PHE A 250 -5.89 9.86 0.70
CA PHE A 250 -6.72 9.03 1.56
C PHE A 250 -7.83 8.35 0.76
N HIS A 251 -7.85 7.02 0.84
CA HIS A 251 -8.87 6.15 0.27
C HIS A 251 -9.41 5.25 1.37
N ASP A 252 -10.13 5.83 2.32
CA ASP A 252 -10.46 5.25 3.61
C ASP A 252 -11.90 5.52 4.06
N GLY A 253 -12.79 5.80 3.13
CA GLY A 253 -14.19 6.07 3.42
C GLY A 253 -14.43 7.33 4.26
N GLY A 254 -13.41 8.18 4.41
CA GLY A 254 -13.46 9.42 5.22
C GLY A 254 -12.93 9.24 6.64
N PHE A 255 -12.42 8.05 7.01
CA PHE A 255 -11.90 7.75 8.35
C PHE A 255 -10.89 8.78 8.85
N SER A 256 -9.91 9.14 8.03
CA SER A 256 -8.81 10.05 8.40
C SER A 256 -9.26 11.43 8.88
N ASN A 257 -10.48 11.85 8.51
CA ASN A 257 -11.06 13.14 8.89
C ASN A 257 -12.07 13.05 10.04
N MET A 258 -12.34 11.84 10.55
CA MET A 258 -13.31 11.63 11.62
C MET A 258 -12.65 11.75 13.01
N GLY A 259 -13.20 12.58 13.87
CA GLY A 259 -12.91 12.55 15.30
C GLY A 259 -13.84 11.59 16.05
N MET A 260 -15.11 11.53 15.64
CA MET A 260 -16.16 10.73 16.30
C MET A 260 -17.28 10.42 15.29
N SER A 261 -17.85 9.22 15.35
CA SER A 261 -19.04 8.85 14.57
C SER A 261 -20.20 8.47 15.48
N LEU A 262 -21.45 8.66 15.01
CA LEU A 262 -22.66 8.22 15.74
C LEU A 262 -22.65 6.71 15.96
N ARG A 263 -22.24 5.91 14.96
CA ARG A 263 -22.16 4.44 15.07
C ARG A 263 -21.14 4.03 16.14
N GLY A 264 -19.95 4.67 16.15
CA GLY A 264 -18.92 4.45 17.16
C GLY A 264 -19.41 4.80 18.58
N MET A 265 -20.01 5.98 18.73
CA MET A 265 -20.59 6.41 20.02
C MET A 265 -21.72 5.53 20.52
N THR A 266 -22.57 5.04 19.62
CA THR A 266 -23.64 4.11 20.00
C THR A 266 -23.07 2.81 20.55
N GLN A 267 -22.01 2.29 19.93
CA GLN A 267 -21.34 1.08 20.41
C GLN A 267 -20.61 1.31 21.74
N TYR A 268 -19.90 2.42 21.86
CA TYR A 268 -19.23 2.82 23.10
C TYR A 268 -20.22 2.96 24.25
N ASN A 269 -21.35 3.64 24.03
CA ASN A 269 -22.39 3.83 25.05
C ASN A 269 -22.97 2.51 25.54
N LYS A 270 -23.10 1.49 24.70
CA LYS A 270 -23.56 0.15 25.13
C LYS A 270 -22.60 -0.48 26.12
N SER A 271 -21.29 -0.50 25.82
CA SER A 271 -20.27 -1.04 26.73
C SER A 271 -20.11 -0.17 27.99
N PHE A 272 -20.18 1.15 27.84
CA PHE A 272 -20.00 2.09 28.93
C PHE A 272 -21.08 1.99 30.01
N ILE A 273 -22.35 1.75 29.62
CA ILE A 273 -23.49 1.65 30.57
C ILE A 273 -23.32 0.41 31.44
N ASP A 274 -22.78 -0.67 30.92
CA ASP A 274 -22.69 -1.94 31.63
C ASP A 274 -21.43 -2.07 32.51
N GLU A 275 -20.33 -1.38 32.16
CA GLU A 275 -19.02 -1.62 32.77
C GLU A 275 -18.51 -0.47 33.66
N ASN A 276 -19.02 0.75 33.48
CA ASN A 276 -18.45 1.97 34.09
C ASN A 276 -19.43 2.76 34.97
N ARG A 277 -20.43 2.12 35.54
CA ARG A 277 -21.34 2.74 36.50
C ARG A 277 -21.32 1.98 37.82
N ASP A 278 -21.31 2.74 38.92
CA ASP A 278 -21.51 2.17 40.25
C ASP A 278 -22.97 1.70 40.46
N GLU A 279 -23.24 1.09 41.62
CA GLU A 279 -24.57 0.62 42.01
C GLU A 279 -25.64 1.74 42.09
N ASN A 280 -25.20 2.99 42.16
CA ASN A 280 -26.06 4.17 42.17
C ASN A 280 -26.21 4.81 40.78
N GLY A 281 -25.63 4.20 39.74
CA GLY A 281 -25.66 4.69 38.37
C GLY A 281 -24.70 5.83 38.05
N ASN A 282 -23.73 6.16 38.93
CA ASN A 282 -22.73 7.19 38.69
C ASN A 282 -21.61 6.61 37.82
N ILE A 283 -21.01 7.49 36.98
CA ILE A 283 -19.89 7.14 36.12
C ILE A 283 -18.65 6.91 36.97
N ILE A 284 -18.01 5.75 36.83
CA ILE A 284 -16.69 5.45 37.39
C ILE A 284 -15.65 5.85 36.36
N TYR A 285 -14.85 6.87 36.68
CA TYR A 285 -13.69 7.27 35.89
C TYR A 285 -12.48 6.42 36.30
N GLY A 286 -11.98 5.58 35.39
CA GLY A 286 -10.77 4.77 35.58
C GLY A 286 -9.48 5.58 35.54
#